data_a27ff0ea7202231105ba0afed2534534
#
_entry.id   a27ff0ea7202231105ba0afed2534534
#
_cell.length_a   1.000
_cell.length_b   1.000
_cell.length_c   1.000
_cell.angle_alpha   90.00
_cell.angle_beta   90.00
_cell.angle_gamma   90.00
#
_symmetry.space_group_name_H-M   'P 1'
#
loop_
_entity.id
_entity.type
_entity.pdbx_description
1 polymer ?
#
loop_
_entity_poly.entity_id
_entity_poly.type
_entity_poly.pdbx_seq_one_letter_code
_entity_poly.pdbx_strand_id
1 'polypeptide(L)'
;MKKVRHILGIIGIGVLALVLGLLIFAMLWTMDIWRHITFDEIVYHLFAPIKGTNPDVIWSFIFRALTPSLLIAAALVTLNIVLKKKANKQKLVKIINVAVSLVLVVSLGITTFCFCNKYDVVGYFQNIGESSDFIQDNYVDPNTVVLQAPGEQRNLIYIFLESMEATYSDKDSGGAYDDNYIPNLTNYALNEGCCFNGSTGKLNGALSLHGATFTSGAMVAQTAGLPAMEEVGNAAGTQDTFYPGATTIGDILAKEGYNQELLVGSDAVFGGRAQYFSGHGNYKIFDYVYAMENGYIPQGYKVWWGYEDEKLFDFAKQEILDLASKPEPFNFTMLTVDTHFEDGWVCDLCEDKYPGNQYANVISCSDKQVYEFVEWIKTQEFYENTTIVICGDHITMDSNFCEKIEPSYERKTFCVILNAVPAEPAEERYFSTFDPIS
;
A
#
# COMPACT_ATOMS: atom_id res chain seq x y z
N MET A 1 54.07 -3.83 5.17
CA MET A 1 53.36 -3.25 4.01
C MET A 1 52.78 -4.32 3.08
N LYS A 2 53.47 -5.33 2.57
CA LYS A 2 52.90 -6.35 1.64
C LYS A 2 51.74 -7.17 2.24
N LYS A 3 51.82 -7.56 3.54
CA LYS A 3 50.76 -8.32 4.25
C LYS A 3 49.48 -7.50 4.40
N VAL A 4 49.59 -6.21 4.73
CA VAL A 4 48.45 -5.29 4.88
C VAL A 4 47.74 -5.06 3.53
N ARG A 5 48.45 -4.77 2.46
CA ARG A 5 47.89 -4.61 1.10
C ARG A 5 47.11 -5.84 0.64
N HIS A 6 47.59 -7.02 1.03
CA HIS A 6 46.91 -8.26 0.68
C HIS A 6 45.62 -8.45 1.46
N ILE A 7 45.61 -8.20 2.76
CA ILE A 7 44.41 -8.26 3.59
C ILE A 7 43.33 -7.28 3.07
N LEU A 8 43.74 -6.06 2.75
CA LEU A 8 42.85 -5.06 2.14
C LEU A 8 42.30 -5.53 0.79
N GLY A 9 43.10 -6.22 -0.04
CA GLY A 9 42.62 -6.79 -1.31
C GLY A 9 41.57 -7.90 -1.12
N ILE A 10 41.71 -8.75 -0.13
CA ILE A 10 40.70 -9.79 0.19
C ILE A 10 39.40 -9.16 0.72
N ILE A 11 39.54 -8.20 1.63
CA ILE A 11 38.38 -7.45 2.15
C ILE A 11 37.66 -6.74 0.99
N GLY A 12 38.43 -6.09 0.07
CA GLY A 12 37.82 -5.42 -1.08
C GLY A 12 37.00 -6.34 -1.98
N ILE A 13 37.57 -7.55 -2.29
CA ILE A 13 36.81 -8.57 -3.07
C ILE A 13 35.56 -9.01 -2.31
N GLY A 14 35.65 -9.25 -1.00
CA GLY A 14 34.51 -9.64 -0.18
C GLY A 14 33.42 -8.58 -0.15
N VAL A 15 33.77 -7.31 0.03
CA VAL A 15 32.83 -6.18 0.03
C VAL A 15 32.20 -6.00 -1.36
N LEU A 16 32.96 -6.02 -2.43
CA LEU A 16 32.45 -5.94 -3.80
C LEU A 16 31.47 -7.07 -4.11
N ALA A 17 31.79 -8.29 -3.71
CA ALA A 17 30.96 -9.46 -3.92
C ALA A 17 29.65 -9.36 -3.10
N LEU A 18 29.72 -8.84 -1.85
CA LEU A 18 28.55 -8.65 -1.01
C LEU A 18 27.63 -7.57 -1.60
N VAL A 19 28.18 -6.43 -1.98
CA VAL A 19 27.40 -5.33 -2.57
C VAL A 19 26.72 -5.76 -3.87
N LEU A 20 27.47 -6.43 -4.76
CA LEU A 20 26.92 -6.97 -6.00
C LEU A 20 25.85 -8.03 -5.73
N GLY A 21 26.11 -8.94 -4.80
CA GLY A 21 25.14 -9.97 -4.41
C GLY A 21 23.85 -9.34 -3.85
N LEU A 22 23.96 -8.40 -2.93
CA LEU A 22 22.82 -7.68 -2.38
C LEU A 22 22.04 -6.96 -3.47
N LEU A 23 22.69 -6.26 -4.38
CA LEU A 23 22.02 -5.55 -5.46
C LEU A 23 21.26 -6.51 -6.39
N ILE A 24 21.88 -7.63 -6.78
CA ILE A 24 21.24 -8.64 -7.63
C ILE A 24 20.07 -9.31 -6.91
N PHE A 25 20.31 -9.85 -5.72
CA PHE A 25 19.29 -10.64 -5.04
C PHE A 25 18.16 -9.78 -4.45
N ALA A 26 18.44 -8.55 -4.01
CA ALA A 26 17.39 -7.61 -3.63
C ALA A 26 16.55 -7.22 -4.85
N MET A 27 17.17 -6.95 -6.00
CA MET A 27 16.44 -6.67 -7.24
C MET A 27 15.57 -7.86 -7.67
N LEU A 28 16.09 -9.08 -7.61
CA LEU A 28 15.30 -10.29 -7.92
C LEU A 28 14.14 -10.48 -6.93
N TRP A 29 14.40 -10.24 -5.64
CA TRP A 29 13.41 -10.32 -4.59
C TRP A 29 12.30 -9.28 -4.76
N THR A 30 12.63 -8.03 -5.04
CA THR A 30 11.64 -6.99 -5.32
C THR A 30 10.85 -7.26 -6.59
N MET A 31 11.50 -7.78 -7.65
CA MET A 31 10.80 -8.15 -8.90
C MET A 31 9.84 -9.32 -8.74
N ASP A 32 10.10 -10.20 -7.81
CA ASP A 32 9.25 -11.36 -7.53
C ASP A 32 8.05 -10.98 -6.65
N ILE A 33 8.25 -10.14 -5.65
CA ILE A 33 7.20 -9.72 -4.73
C ILE A 33 6.43 -8.51 -5.30
N TRP A 34 7.11 -7.50 -5.84
CA TRP A 34 6.52 -6.25 -6.33
C TRP A 34 6.94 -5.97 -7.77
N ARG A 35 6.27 -6.56 -8.75
CA ARG A 35 6.67 -6.45 -10.17
C ARG A 35 6.72 -5.02 -10.70
N HIS A 36 5.90 -4.13 -10.16
CA HIS A 36 5.69 -2.77 -10.65
C HIS A 36 6.12 -1.69 -9.67
N ILE A 37 6.87 -2.05 -8.60
CA ILE A 37 7.36 -1.05 -7.64
C ILE A 37 8.25 -0.02 -8.34
N THR A 38 8.04 1.24 -8.01
CA THR A 38 8.83 2.37 -8.52
C THR A 38 9.94 2.76 -7.52
N PHE A 39 10.89 3.62 -7.93
CA PHE A 39 11.97 3.98 -7.03
C PHE A 39 11.52 4.85 -5.87
N ASP A 40 10.55 5.71 -6.06
CA ASP A 40 9.95 6.52 -5.00
C ASP A 40 9.20 5.66 -3.97
N GLU A 41 8.51 4.60 -4.37
CA GLU A 41 7.92 3.63 -3.45
C GLU A 41 8.99 2.90 -2.63
N ILE A 42 10.12 2.52 -3.27
CA ILE A 42 11.27 1.96 -2.55
C ILE A 42 11.78 2.96 -1.52
N VAL A 43 11.93 4.23 -1.91
CA VAL A 43 12.37 5.31 -1.01
C VAL A 43 11.37 5.50 0.12
N TYR A 44 10.07 5.56 -0.18
CA TYR A 44 9.03 5.64 0.84
C TYR A 44 9.18 4.54 1.88
N HIS A 45 9.23 3.29 1.47
CA HIS A 45 9.33 2.14 2.38
C HIS A 45 10.65 2.06 3.16
N LEU A 46 11.72 2.70 2.67
CA LEU A 46 12.98 2.78 3.40
C LEU A 46 12.99 3.86 4.49
N PHE A 47 12.17 4.90 4.35
CA PHE A 47 12.16 6.05 5.25
C PHE A 47 10.88 6.15 6.10
N ALA A 48 9.78 5.54 5.68
CA ALA A 48 8.58 5.42 6.50
C ALA A 48 8.81 4.49 7.71
N PRO A 49 8.02 4.63 8.80
CA PRO A 49 8.11 3.74 9.94
C PRO A 49 7.88 2.28 9.56
N ILE A 50 8.88 1.43 9.79
CA ILE A 50 8.82 -0.01 9.50
C ILE A 50 8.29 -0.85 10.67
N LYS A 51 8.03 -0.24 11.83
CA LYS A 51 7.40 -0.93 12.97
C LYS A 51 6.02 -1.43 12.53
N GLY A 52 5.72 -2.68 12.84
CA GLY A 52 4.46 -3.32 12.40
C GLY A 52 4.56 -4.07 11.06
N THR A 53 5.70 -4.00 10.35
CA THR A 53 5.93 -4.81 9.14
C THR A 53 5.73 -6.30 9.44
N ASN A 54 5.08 -7.00 8.51
CA ASN A 54 4.94 -8.45 8.61
C ASN A 54 6.32 -9.14 8.67
N PRO A 55 6.60 -9.93 9.73
CA PRO A 55 7.88 -10.64 9.87
C PRO A 55 8.25 -11.51 8.67
N ASP A 56 7.27 -12.07 7.96
CA ASP A 56 7.50 -12.95 6.81
C ASP A 56 8.18 -12.20 5.65
N VAL A 57 7.84 -10.94 5.43
CA VAL A 57 8.52 -10.08 4.45
C VAL A 57 9.99 -9.89 4.84
N ILE A 58 10.27 -9.66 6.13
CA ILE A 58 11.64 -9.50 6.63
C ILE A 58 12.43 -10.81 6.47
N TRP A 59 11.84 -11.95 6.87
CA TRP A 59 12.48 -13.26 6.71
C TRP A 59 12.68 -13.63 5.24
N SER A 60 11.72 -13.32 4.37
CA SER A 60 11.84 -13.49 2.93
C SER A 60 13.07 -12.75 2.38
N PHE A 61 13.24 -11.47 2.74
CA PHE A 61 14.43 -10.70 2.36
C PHE A 61 15.73 -11.31 2.89
N ILE A 62 15.75 -11.71 4.18
CA ILE A 62 16.93 -12.31 4.79
C ILE A 62 17.33 -13.61 4.05
N PHE A 63 16.38 -14.50 3.76
CA PHE A 63 16.68 -15.78 3.13
C PHE A 63 16.93 -15.67 1.62
N ARG A 64 16.24 -14.78 0.92
CA ARG A 64 16.28 -14.68 -0.55
C ARG A 64 17.30 -13.66 -1.06
N ALA A 65 17.66 -12.65 -0.26
CA ALA A 65 18.61 -11.62 -0.66
C ALA A 65 19.88 -11.59 0.20
N LEU A 66 19.77 -11.42 1.51
CA LEU A 66 20.94 -11.25 2.38
C LEU A 66 21.78 -12.52 2.50
N THR A 67 21.17 -13.65 2.79
CA THR A 67 21.87 -14.93 3.01
C THR A 67 22.67 -15.38 1.77
N PRO A 68 22.12 -15.46 0.54
CA PRO A 68 22.90 -15.85 -0.63
C PRO A 68 24.03 -14.86 -0.93
N SER A 69 23.84 -13.56 -0.69
CA SER A 69 24.87 -12.54 -0.87
C SER A 69 26.07 -12.77 0.09
N LEU A 70 25.78 -13.05 1.36
CA LEU A 70 26.81 -13.37 2.36
C LEU A 70 27.53 -14.67 2.04
N LEU A 71 26.83 -15.71 1.59
CA LEU A 71 27.45 -16.99 1.22
C LEU A 71 28.39 -16.85 0.03
N ILE A 72 28.01 -16.10 -1.01
CA ILE A 72 28.87 -15.86 -2.17
C ILE A 72 30.11 -15.05 -1.77
N ALA A 73 29.94 -13.99 -0.99
CA ALA A 73 31.09 -13.20 -0.50
C ALA A 73 32.04 -14.04 0.34
N ALA A 74 31.51 -14.84 1.27
CA ALA A 74 32.32 -15.74 2.11
C ALA A 74 33.03 -16.82 1.28
N ALA A 75 32.37 -17.38 0.28
CA ALA A 75 32.98 -18.38 -0.63
C ALA A 75 34.16 -17.76 -1.41
N LEU A 76 33.99 -16.56 -1.97
CA LEU A 76 35.03 -15.87 -2.70
C LEU A 76 36.23 -15.49 -1.81
N VAL A 77 36.00 -15.01 -0.60
CA VAL A 77 37.01 -14.73 0.42
C VAL A 77 37.78 -16.01 0.78
N THR A 78 37.05 -17.10 1.08
CA THR A 78 37.62 -18.39 1.45
C THR A 78 38.44 -18.96 0.31
N LEU A 79 37.90 -18.94 -0.91
CA LEU A 79 38.64 -19.39 -2.11
C LEU A 79 39.96 -18.64 -2.28
N ASN A 80 39.94 -17.30 -2.10
CA ASN A 80 41.14 -16.46 -2.19
C ASN A 80 42.18 -16.85 -1.14
N ILE A 81 41.78 -17.08 0.10
CA ILE A 81 42.66 -17.51 1.19
C ILE A 81 43.26 -18.90 0.88
N VAL A 82 42.45 -19.85 0.41
CA VAL A 82 42.90 -21.22 0.08
C VAL A 82 43.86 -21.21 -1.11
N LEU A 83 43.54 -20.51 -2.18
CA LEU A 83 44.40 -20.38 -3.35
C LEU A 83 45.78 -19.82 -2.98
N LYS A 84 45.80 -18.81 -2.08
CA LYS A 84 47.07 -18.24 -1.63
C LYS A 84 47.90 -19.21 -0.79
N LYS A 85 47.26 -20.02 0.08
CA LYS A 85 47.98 -21.01 0.89
C LYS A 85 48.56 -22.17 0.07
N LYS A 86 47.86 -22.59 -1.00
CA LYS A 86 48.20 -23.76 -1.82
C LYS A 86 49.04 -23.43 -3.06
N ALA A 87 49.02 -22.17 -3.54
CA ALA A 87 49.68 -21.86 -4.81
C ALA A 87 51.16 -21.56 -4.65
N ASN A 88 52.03 -22.40 -5.26
CA ASN A 88 53.45 -22.14 -5.42
C ASN A 88 53.77 -20.94 -6.35
N LYS A 89 52.75 -20.40 -7.06
CA LYS A 89 52.87 -19.33 -8.05
C LYS A 89 52.11 -18.09 -7.62
N GLN A 90 52.70 -17.23 -6.80
CA GLN A 90 52.10 -15.98 -6.33
C GLN A 90 51.60 -15.05 -7.47
N LYS A 91 52.29 -15.08 -8.65
CA LYS A 91 51.86 -14.33 -9.84
C LYS A 91 50.48 -14.76 -10.33
N LEU A 92 50.19 -16.07 -10.34
CA LEU A 92 48.92 -16.62 -10.80
C LEU A 92 47.76 -16.15 -9.87
N VAL A 93 47.96 -16.23 -8.55
CA VAL A 93 46.95 -15.74 -7.58
C VAL A 93 46.65 -14.26 -7.77
N LYS A 94 47.67 -13.44 -8.03
CA LYS A 94 47.50 -12.02 -8.33
C LYS A 94 46.68 -11.80 -9.60
N ILE A 95 46.95 -12.55 -10.66
CA ILE A 95 46.21 -12.46 -11.93
C ILE A 95 44.75 -12.85 -11.70
N ILE A 96 44.48 -13.96 -10.99
CA ILE A 96 43.11 -14.39 -10.65
C ILE A 96 42.36 -13.31 -9.85
N ASN A 97 43.01 -12.72 -8.84
CA ASN A 97 42.38 -11.67 -8.05
C ASN A 97 42.05 -10.42 -8.86
N VAL A 98 42.92 -10.00 -9.76
CA VAL A 98 42.67 -8.88 -10.68
C VAL A 98 41.50 -9.22 -11.62
N ALA A 99 41.48 -10.42 -12.19
CA ALA A 99 40.40 -10.86 -13.07
C ALA A 99 39.05 -10.92 -12.33
N VAL A 100 39.02 -11.52 -11.12
CA VAL A 100 37.83 -11.58 -10.29
C VAL A 100 37.35 -10.18 -9.92
N SER A 101 38.26 -9.29 -9.49
CA SER A 101 37.89 -7.89 -9.18
C SER A 101 37.31 -7.17 -10.40
N LEU A 102 37.92 -7.38 -11.58
CA LEU A 102 37.42 -6.77 -12.82
C LEU A 102 35.99 -7.27 -13.16
N VAL A 103 35.79 -8.60 -13.09
CA VAL A 103 34.47 -9.19 -13.31
C VAL A 103 33.45 -8.62 -12.33
N LEU A 104 33.76 -8.55 -11.03
CA LEU A 104 32.86 -7.99 -10.02
C LEU A 104 32.54 -6.52 -10.31
N VAL A 105 33.53 -5.70 -10.68
CA VAL A 105 33.29 -4.27 -11.00
C VAL A 105 32.44 -4.11 -12.25
N VAL A 106 32.73 -4.88 -13.31
CA VAL A 106 31.90 -4.83 -14.54
C VAL A 106 30.50 -5.31 -14.28
N SER A 107 30.33 -6.43 -13.56
CA SER A 107 29.00 -6.93 -13.18
C SER A 107 28.25 -5.93 -12.32
N LEU A 108 28.90 -5.27 -11.36
CA LEU A 108 28.30 -4.23 -10.54
C LEU A 108 27.80 -3.07 -11.41
N GLY A 109 28.62 -2.60 -12.38
CA GLY A 109 28.22 -1.54 -13.30
C GLY A 109 26.99 -1.92 -14.14
N ILE A 110 26.98 -3.14 -14.70
CA ILE A 110 25.83 -3.64 -15.47
C ILE A 110 24.58 -3.76 -14.58
N THR A 111 24.70 -4.36 -13.41
CA THR A 111 23.57 -4.54 -12.49
C THR A 111 23.02 -3.19 -12.01
N THR A 112 23.90 -2.22 -11.69
CA THR A 112 23.48 -0.86 -11.34
C THR A 112 22.74 -0.19 -12.49
N PHE A 113 23.23 -0.33 -13.71
CA PHE A 113 22.54 0.19 -14.90
C PHE A 113 21.13 -0.45 -15.07
N CYS A 114 21.05 -1.77 -14.94
CA CYS A 114 19.76 -2.48 -14.99
C CYS A 114 18.82 -2.02 -13.86
N PHE A 115 19.33 -1.85 -12.64
CA PHE A 115 18.54 -1.34 -11.51
C PHE A 115 18.02 0.06 -11.77
N CYS A 116 18.88 0.98 -12.22
CA CYS A 116 18.49 2.35 -12.53
C CYS A 116 17.40 2.41 -13.62
N ASN A 117 17.52 1.59 -14.66
CA ASN A 117 16.51 1.55 -15.72
C ASN A 117 15.20 0.87 -15.29
N LYS A 118 15.29 -0.21 -14.47
CA LYS A 118 14.11 -0.95 -14.03
C LYS A 118 13.22 -0.13 -13.13
N TYR A 119 13.80 0.67 -12.23
CA TYR A 119 13.09 1.45 -11.21
C TYR A 119 13.03 2.94 -11.53
N ASP A 120 13.49 3.35 -12.71
CA ASP A 120 13.55 4.76 -13.14
C ASP A 120 14.21 5.70 -12.12
N VAL A 121 15.34 5.25 -11.57
CA VAL A 121 16.12 6.04 -10.59
C VAL A 121 16.52 7.40 -11.14
N VAL A 122 16.84 7.48 -12.44
CA VAL A 122 17.28 8.74 -13.09
C VAL A 122 16.09 9.70 -13.16
N GLY A 123 14.91 9.22 -13.57
CA GLY A 123 13.68 10.01 -13.58
C GLY A 123 13.32 10.53 -12.19
N TYR A 124 13.43 9.70 -11.16
CA TYR A 124 13.21 10.12 -9.77
C TYR A 124 14.08 11.33 -9.38
N PHE A 125 15.41 11.27 -9.61
CA PHE A 125 16.31 12.37 -9.27
C PHE A 125 16.16 13.60 -10.18
N GLN A 126 15.75 13.43 -11.43
CA GLN A 126 15.42 14.54 -12.32
C GLN A 126 14.15 15.27 -11.83
N ASN A 127 13.11 14.52 -11.47
CA ASN A 127 11.85 15.07 -10.99
C ASN A 127 12.00 15.82 -9.65
N ILE A 128 12.87 15.35 -8.73
CA ILE A 128 13.19 16.11 -7.51
C ILE A 128 13.89 17.44 -7.83
N GLY A 129 14.69 17.50 -8.91
CA GLY A 129 15.41 18.71 -9.31
C GLY A 129 14.58 19.70 -10.13
N GLU A 130 13.47 19.24 -10.69
CA GLU A 130 12.55 20.07 -11.48
C GLU A 130 11.35 20.45 -10.62
N SER A 131 11.24 21.71 -10.19
CA SER A 131 10.01 22.20 -9.57
C SER A 131 8.91 22.22 -10.61
N SER A 132 7.97 21.29 -10.54
CA SER A 132 6.72 21.35 -11.29
C SER A 132 5.74 22.22 -10.51
N ASP A 133 5.28 23.30 -11.10
CA ASP A 133 4.23 24.14 -10.53
C ASP A 133 2.84 23.49 -10.67
N PHE A 134 2.77 22.23 -11.19
CA PHE A 134 1.50 21.56 -11.49
C PHE A 134 0.57 21.47 -10.28
N ILE A 135 1.06 21.05 -9.11
CA ILE A 135 0.25 21.00 -7.88
C ILE A 135 -0.14 22.42 -7.46
N GLN A 136 0.79 23.38 -7.49
CA GLN A 136 0.52 24.77 -7.12
C GLN A 136 -0.52 25.42 -8.03
N ASP A 137 -0.49 25.10 -9.34
CA ASP A 137 -1.39 25.67 -10.34
C ASP A 137 -2.78 25.00 -10.36
N ASN A 138 -2.89 23.75 -9.90
CA ASN A 138 -4.12 22.96 -10.02
C ASN A 138 -4.73 22.54 -8.66
N TYR A 139 -3.96 22.54 -7.58
CA TYR A 139 -4.48 22.19 -6.25
C TYR A 139 -5.28 23.33 -5.68
N VAL A 140 -6.53 23.06 -5.34
CA VAL A 140 -7.37 23.99 -4.61
C VAL A 140 -7.19 23.73 -3.12
N ASP A 141 -6.55 24.67 -2.42
CA ASP A 141 -6.41 24.57 -0.96
C ASP A 141 -7.80 24.59 -0.30
N PRO A 142 -8.21 23.52 0.38
CA PRO A 142 -9.51 23.46 1.05
C PRO A 142 -9.77 24.56 2.07
N ASN A 143 -8.70 25.17 2.64
CA ASN A 143 -8.84 26.32 3.55
C ASN A 143 -9.32 27.58 2.84
N THR A 144 -9.23 27.65 1.52
CA THR A 144 -9.69 28.81 0.71
C THR A 144 -11.12 28.64 0.19
N VAL A 145 -11.71 27.45 0.36
CA VAL A 145 -13.04 27.12 -0.12
C VAL A 145 -14.06 27.24 1.02
N VAL A 146 -15.18 27.88 0.73
CA VAL A 146 -16.30 27.89 1.66
C VAL A 146 -17.14 26.65 1.43
N LEU A 147 -16.99 25.68 2.32
CA LEU A 147 -17.83 24.50 2.32
C LEU A 147 -19.23 24.87 2.83
N GLN A 148 -20.25 24.59 2.03
CA GLN A 148 -21.64 24.80 2.42
C GLN A 148 -22.31 23.43 2.55
N ALA A 149 -22.61 23.03 3.77
CA ALA A 149 -23.46 21.87 3.99
C ALA A 149 -24.91 22.23 3.57
N PRO A 150 -25.55 21.50 2.68
CA PRO A 150 -26.91 21.81 2.24
C PRO A 150 -28.00 21.50 3.28
N GLY A 151 -27.64 21.18 4.52
CA GLY A 151 -28.57 20.82 5.60
C GLY A 151 -27.84 20.52 6.91
N GLU A 152 -28.34 19.55 7.65
CA GLU A 152 -27.69 19.06 8.86
C GLU A 152 -26.38 18.36 8.54
N GLN A 153 -25.41 18.44 9.47
CA GLN A 153 -24.13 17.73 9.35
C GLN A 153 -24.39 16.22 9.31
N ARG A 154 -23.83 15.55 8.30
CA ARG A 154 -24.00 14.11 8.11
C ARG A 154 -22.80 13.34 8.64
N ASN A 155 -23.03 12.16 9.20
CA ASN A 155 -21.95 11.24 9.50
C ASN A 155 -21.26 10.76 8.23
N LEU A 156 -19.98 10.42 8.36
CA LEU A 156 -19.18 9.82 7.31
C LEU A 156 -18.67 8.47 7.78
N ILE A 157 -18.88 7.42 6.99
CA ILE A 157 -18.21 6.14 7.14
C ILE A 157 -17.36 5.95 5.90
N TYR A 158 -16.05 5.86 6.08
CA TYR A 158 -15.08 5.68 5.00
C TYR A 158 -14.42 4.31 5.09
N ILE A 159 -14.69 3.44 4.14
CA ILE A 159 -14.21 2.07 4.10
C ILE A 159 -13.15 1.95 3.00
N PHE A 160 -11.88 1.89 3.40
CA PHE A 160 -10.80 1.48 2.52
C PHE A 160 -10.78 -0.04 2.43
N LEU A 161 -10.85 -0.57 1.21
CA LEU A 161 -10.73 -1.99 0.93
C LEU A 161 -9.33 -2.26 0.39
N GLU A 162 -8.56 -3.02 1.12
CA GLU A 162 -7.21 -3.41 0.71
C GLU A 162 -7.23 -4.07 -0.67
N SER A 163 -6.44 -3.52 -1.60
CA SER A 163 -6.24 -4.06 -2.96
C SER A 163 -7.52 -4.33 -3.76
N MET A 164 -8.63 -3.64 -3.48
CA MET A 164 -9.92 -3.89 -4.12
C MET A 164 -10.07 -3.12 -5.43
N GLU A 165 -10.36 -3.84 -6.50
CA GLU A 165 -10.45 -3.31 -7.86
C GLU A 165 -11.81 -3.50 -8.50
N ALA A 166 -12.24 -2.53 -9.31
CA ALA A 166 -13.35 -2.69 -10.26
C ALA A 166 -13.07 -3.82 -11.28
N THR A 167 -11.80 -4.10 -11.53
CA THR A 167 -11.27 -5.17 -12.36
C THR A 167 -11.83 -6.57 -12.00
N TYR A 168 -12.15 -6.80 -10.72
CA TYR A 168 -12.59 -8.12 -10.21
C TYR A 168 -14.04 -8.47 -10.55
N SER A 169 -14.77 -7.55 -11.13
CA SER A 169 -16.11 -7.81 -11.71
C SER A 169 -16.00 -8.59 -13.02
N ASP A 170 -17.12 -9.09 -13.49
CA ASP A 170 -17.20 -9.74 -14.80
C ASP A 170 -17.15 -8.73 -15.96
N LYS A 171 -16.81 -9.23 -17.17
CA LYS A 171 -16.68 -8.43 -18.40
C LYS A 171 -17.97 -7.73 -18.81
N ASP A 172 -19.12 -8.35 -18.53
CA ASP A 172 -20.41 -7.76 -18.88
C ASP A 172 -20.71 -6.55 -18.00
N SER A 173 -20.31 -6.60 -16.75
CA SER A 173 -20.43 -5.51 -15.78
C SER A 173 -19.34 -4.44 -15.93
N GLY A 174 -18.24 -4.69 -16.66
CA GLY A 174 -17.15 -3.74 -16.88
C GLY A 174 -15.79 -4.17 -16.30
N GLY A 175 -15.72 -5.32 -15.62
CA GLY A 175 -14.48 -5.90 -15.12
C GLY A 175 -13.66 -6.64 -16.17
N ALA A 176 -12.65 -7.38 -15.74
CA ALA A 176 -11.70 -8.08 -16.60
C ALA A 176 -11.88 -9.60 -16.65
N TYR A 177 -12.66 -10.17 -15.76
CA TYR A 177 -12.80 -11.62 -15.60
C TYR A 177 -14.09 -12.18 -16.23
N ASP A 178 -14.18 -13.47 -16.41
CA ASP A 178 -15.40 -14.13 -16.86
C ASP A 178 -16.37 -14.32 -15.69
N ASP A 179 -15.84 -14.54 -14.48
CA ASP A 179 -16.59 -14.61 -13.23
C ASP A 179 -16.59 -13.25 -12.52
N ASN A 180 -17.68 -12.93 -11.83
CA ASN A 180 -17.73 -11.76 -10.94
C ASN A 180 -17.31 -12.19 -9.53
N TYR A 181 -16.11 -11.75 -9.10
CA TYR A 181 -15.62 -12.04 -7.75
C TYR A 181 -16.17 -11.08 -6.70
N ILE A 182 -16.76 -9.94 -7.13
CA ILE A 182 -17.30 -8.88 -6.26
C ILE A 182 -18.76 -8.54 -6.62
N PRO A 183 -19.69 -9.53 -6.65
CA PRO A 183 -21.05 -9.30 -7.13
C PRO A 183 -21.85 -8.30 -6.29
N ASN A 184 -21.64 -8.24 -4.97
CA ASN A 184 -22.36 -7.33 -4.08
C ASN A 184 -21.86 -5.88 -4.26
N LEU A 185 -20.55 -5.68 -4.28
CA LEU A 185 -19.95 -4.37 -4.57
C LEU A 185 -20.33 -3.88 -5.97
N THR A 186 -20.35 -4.78 -6.98
CA THR A 186 -20.83 -4.47 -8.33
C THR A 186 -22.27 -4.01 -8.30
N ASN A 187 -23.15 -4.66 -7.53
CA ASN A 187 -24.54 -4.25 -7.37
C ASN A 187 -24.67 -2.87 -6.72
N TYR A 188 -23.90 -2.59 -5.66
CA TYR A 188 -23.88 -1.26 -5.05
C TYR A 188 -23.49 -0.17 -6.04
N ALA A 189 -22.45 -0.41 -6.83
CA ALA A 189 -21.95 0.57 -7.77
C ALA A 189 -22.92 0.83 -8.94
N LEU A 190 -23.59 -0.20 -9.45
CA LEU A 190 -24.44 -0.08 -10.63
C LEU A 190 -25.89 0.31 -10.32
N ASN A 191 -26.39 -0.02 -9.11
CA ASN A 191 -27.83 0.08 -8.82
C ASN A 191 -28.20 0.93 -7.61
N GLU A 192 -27.26 1.16 -6.66
CA GLU A 192 -27.62 1.77 -5.37
C GLU A 192 -26.84 3.05 -5.05
N GLY A 193 -25.62 3.18 -5.55
CA GLY A 193 -24.71 4.27 -5.20
C GLY A 193 -24.31 5.14 -6.37
N CYS A 194 -23.51 6.15 -6.05
CA CYS A 194 -22.78 6.94 -7.04
C CYS A 194 -21.40 6.29 -7.24
N CYS A 195 -21.01 6.04 -8.47
CA CYS A 195 -19.71 5.48 -8.82
C CYS A 195 -19.09 6.21 -10.01
N PHE A 196 -17.81 5.97 -10.26
CA PHE A 196 -17.08 6.57 -11.39
C PHE A 196 -17.36 5.85 -12.72
N ASN A 197 -18.61 5.61 -13.08
CA ASN A 197 -19.01 4.82 -14.26
C ASN A 197 -19.04 5.65 -15.57
N GLY A 198 -18.94 6.96 -15.49
CA GLY A 198 -19.06 7.83 -16.66
C GLY A 198 -20.37 7.62 -17.41
N SER A 199 -20.31 7.70 -18.73
CA SER A 199 -21.47 7.50 -19.63
C SER A 199 -21.74 6.03 -20.00
N THR A 200 -20.89 5.09 -19.57
CA THR A 200 -20.93 3.69 -20.05
C THR A 200 -22.04 2.85 -19.44
N GLY A 201 -22.54 3.22 -18.24
CA GLY A 201 -23.48 2.42 -17.46
C GLY A 201 -22.89 1.12 -16.93
N LYS A 202 -21.57 0.93 -17.07
CA LYS A 202 -20.80 -0.21 -16.57
C LYS A 202 -19.95 0.21 -15.39
N LEU A 203 -19.59 -0.74 -14.55
CA LEU A 203 -18.62 -0.51 -13.49
C LEU A 203 -17.32 0.03 -14.10
N ASN A 204 -16.83 1.06 -13.51
CA ASN A 204 -15.54 1.68 -13.78
C ASN A 204 -14.87 1.89 -12.41
N GLY A 205 -13.85 2.71 -12.31
CA GLY A 205 -13.19 2.98 -11.03
C GLY A 205 -12.23 4.14 -11.15
N ALA A 206 -11.36 4.26 -10.17
CA ALA A 206 -10.37 5.30 -10.10
C ALA A 206 -8.99 4.78 -10.53
N LEU A 207 -8.25 5.57 -11.30
CA LEU A 207 -6.86 5.28 -11.66
C LEU A 207 -5.98 5.39 -10.42
N SER A 208 -5.23 4.35 -10.12
CA SER A 208 -4.19 4.39 -9.08
C SER A 208 -2.97 5.10 -9.64
N LEU A 209 -2.84 6.38 -9.32
CA LEU A 209 -1.76 7.22 -9.81
C LEU A 209 -0.54 7.17 -8.90
N HIS A 210 0.57 7.69 -9.44
CA HIS A 210 1.84 7.80 -8.71
C HIS A 210 1.69 8.50 -7.36
N GLY A 211 2.32 7.96 -6.32
CA GLY A 211 2.14 8.41 -4.93
C GLY A 211 0.87 7.90 -4.23
N ALA A 212 0.05 7.08 -4.93
CA ALA A 212 -1.17 6.46 -4.39
C ALA A 212 -1.27 4.96 -4.73
N THR A 213 -0.17 4.32 -5.09
CA THR A 213 -0.10 2.91 -5.53
C THR A 213 0.14 1.92 -4.39
N PHE A 214 0.14 2.39 -3.15
CA PHE A 214 0.30 1.61 -1.92
C PHE A 214 -0.59 2.18 -0.83
N THR A 215 -0.96 1.38 0.16
CA THR A 215 -2.00 1.67 1.16
C THR A 215 -1.88 3.06 1.79
N SER A 216 -0.73 3.39 2.41
CA SER A 216 -0.58 4.70 3.07
C SER A 216 -0.65 5.87 2.09
N GLY A 217 -0.05 5.70 0.90
CA GLY A 217 -0.13 6.69 -0.16
C GLY A 217 -1.54 6.90 -0.67
N ALA A 218 -2.29 5.83 -0.85
CA ALA A 218 -3.68 5.88 -1.27
C ALA A 218 -4.58 6.54 -0.20
N MET A 219 -4.36 6.25 1.09
CA MET A 219 -5.09 6.91 2.17
C MET A 219 -4.82 8.42 2.19
N VAL A 220 -3.57 8.85 1.99
CA VAL A 220 -3.23 10.28 1.85
C VAL A 220 -3.91 10.87 0.60
N ALA A 221 -3.80 10.21 -0.55
CA ALA A 221 -4.38 10.69 -1.80
C ALA A 221 -5.89 10.88 -1.69
N GLN A 222 -6.59 9.90 -1.13
CA GLN A 222 -8.05 9.91 -1.02
C GLN A 222 -8.57 10.84 0.08
N THR A 223 -7.74 11.28 1.03
CA THR A 223 -8.16 12.15 2.13
C THR A 223 -7.62 13.58 2.06
N ALA A 224 -6.59 13.82 1.24
CA ALA A 224 -5.96 15.14 1.06
C ALA A 224 -5.95 15.62 -0.39
N GLY A 225 -6.25 14.74 -1.38
CA GLY A 225 -6.13 15.05 -2.81
C GLY A 225 -4.68 15.29 -3.27
N LEU A 226 -3.69 14.75 -2.54
CA LEU A 226 -2.27 14.96 -2.79
C LEU A 226 -1.51 13.63 -2.86
N PRO A 227 -0.48 13.51 -3.71
CA PRO A 227 0.35 12.31 -3.76
C PRO A 227 1.22 12.20 -2.51
N ALA A 228 1.34 11.00 -1.96
CA ALA A 228 2.32 10.70 -0.92
C ALA A 228 3.69 10.51 -1.56
N MET A 229 4.60 11.44 -1.31
CA MET A 229 5.97 11.41 -1.83
C MET A 229 6.96 11.57 -0.68
N GLU A 230 8.04 10.78 -0.72
CA GLU A 230 9.15 10.87 0.21
C GLU A 230 10.42 11.29 -0.52
N GLU A 231 11.11 12.26 0.04
CA GLU A 231 12.42 12.68 -0.45
C GLU A 231 13.53 12.01 0.35
N VAL A 232 14.59 11.61 -0.32
CA VAL A 232 15.80 11.11 0.34
C VAL A 232 16.37 12.17 1.27
N GLY A 233 16.38 11.88 2.57
CA GLY A 233 16.90 12.80 3.60
C GLY A 233 15.85 13.72 4.24
N ASN A 234 14.58 13.66 3.83
CA ASN A 234 13.48 14.42 4.44
C ASN A 234 12.29 13.49 4.71
N ALA A 235 12.51 12.45 5.49
CA ALA A 235 11.50 11.44 5.75
C ALA A 235 10.35 11.98 6.60
N ALA A 236 9.12 11.92 6.10
CA ALA A 236 7.91 12.33 6.81
C ALA A 236 7.74 11.57 8.13
N GLY A 237 8.13 10.29 8.18
CA GLY A 237 8.10 9.47 9.39
C GLY A 237 8.99 9.96 10.54
N THR A 238 9.90 10.92 10.31
CA THR A 238 10.73 11.56 11.34
C THR A 238 10.15 12.90 11.82
N GLN A 239 9.07 13.36 11.24
CA GLN A 239 8.38 14.61 11.60
C GLN A 239 7.34 14.32 12.68
N ASP A 240 7.02 15.32 13.51
CA ASP A 240 5.99 15.21 14.55
C ASP A 240 4.60 14.98 13.93
N THR A 241 4.34 15.55 12.76
CA THR A 241 3.13 15.34 11.96
C THR A 241 3.54 14.85 10.57
N PHE A 242 2.86 13.83 10.07
CA PHE A 242 3.08 13.29 8.73
C PHE A 242 2.40 14.23 7.69
N TYR A 243 3.14 14.74 6.72
CA TYR A 243 2.68 15.74 5.72
C TYR A 243 2.05 17.01 6.32
N PRO A 244 2.74 17.77 7.18
CA PRO A 244 2.16 18.88 7.93
C PRO A 244 1.63 20.05 7.07
N GLY A 245 1.98 20.08 5.78
CA GLY A 245 1.49 21.08 4.84
C GLY A 245 0.17 20.73 4.16
N ALA A 246 -0.31 19.49 4.30
CA ALA A 246 -1.56 19.05 3.73
C ALA A 246 -2.75 19.48 4.59
N THR A 247 -3.87 19.79 3.96
CA THR A 247 -5.17 19.90 4.63
C THR A 247 -6.02 18.72 4.20
N THR A 248 -6.50 17.95 5.17
CA THR A 248 -7.23 16.73 4.92
C THR A 248 -8.72 16.88 5.23
N ILE A 249 -9.52 15.93 4.77
CA ILE A 249 -10.92 15.85 5.21
C ILE A 249 -11.03 15.74 6.74
N GLY A 250 -10.08 15.04 7.39
CA GLY A 250 -10.03 14.95 8.85
C GLY A 250 -9.84 16.30 9.52
N ASP A 251 -8.98 17.18 8.97
CA ASP A 251 -8.79 18.53 9.50
C ASP A 251 -10.05 19.38 9.35
N ILE A 252 -10.75 19.21 8.23
CA ILE A 252 -12.01 19.92 7.94
C ILE A 252 -13.09 19.48 8.92
N LEU A 253 -13.30 18.16 9.05
CA LEU A 253 -14.32 17.61 9.92
C LEU A 253 -14.04 17.86 11.41
N ALA A 254 -12.76 17.90 11.83
CA ALA A 254 -12.39 18.29 13.19
C ALA A 254 -12.80 19.73 13.52
N LYS A 255 -12.63 20.66 12.55
CA LYS A 255 -13.08 22.07 12.72
C LYS A 255 -14.59 22.17 12.85
N GLU A 256 -15.32 21.26 12.22
CA GLU A 256 -16.79 21.16 12.28
C GLU A 256 -17.29 20.36 13.50
N GLY A 257 -16.42 19.91 14.38
CA GLY A 257 -16.77 19.27 15.65
C GLY A 257 -17.06 17.75 15.57
N TYR A 258 -16.62 17.08 14.51
CA TYR A 258 -16.82 15.64 14.37
C TYR A 258 -15.96 14.83 15.35
N ASN A 259 -16.53 13.77 15.91
CA ASN A 259 -15.77 12.70 16.53
C ASN A 259 -15.15 11.82 15.43
N GLN A 260 -13.84 11.60 15.46
CA GLN A 260 -13.14 10.88 14.40
C GLN A 260 -12.41 9.66 14.93
N GLU A 261 -12.50 8.54 14.20
CA GLU A 261 -11.85 7.29 14.54
C GLU A 261 -11.29 6.59 13.31
N LEU A 262 -10.07 6.02 13.44
CA LEU A 262 -9.46 5.12 12.48
C LEU A 262 -9.38 3.72 13.07
N LEU A 263 -10.01 2.74 12.40
CA LEU A 263 -9.94 1.33 12.73
C LEU A 263 -9.13 0.57 11.69
N VAL A 264 -8.08 -0.12 12.11
CA VAL A 264 -7.25 -0.98 11.24
C VAL A 264 -6.84 -2.27 11.95
N GLY A 265 -6.88 -3.40 11.26
CA GLY A 265 -6.50 -4.70 11.83
C GLY A 265 -5.01 -4.88 12.09
N SER A 266 -4.14 -4.02 11.56
CA SER A 266 -2.68 -4.04 11.68
C SER A 266 -2.15 -2.94 12.62
N ASP A 267 -0.83 -2.95 12.93
CA ASP A 267 -0.19 -1.85 13.68
C ASP A 267 -0.21 -0.57 12.82
N ALA A 268 -0.93 0.46 13.24
CA ALA A 268 -1.10 1.70 12.50
C ALA A 268 0.18 2.56 12.41
N VAL A 269 1.21 2.25 13.19
CA VAL A 269 2.52 2.92 13.06
C VAL A 269 3.18 2.56 11.74
N PHE A 270 2.90 1.37 11.19
CA PHE A 270 3.41 0.97 9.88
C PHE A 270 2.95 1.93 8.79
N GLY A 271 3.90 2.39 7.96
CA GLY A 271 3.63 3.35 6.88
C GLY A 271 3.18 4.73 7.33
N GLY A 272 3.34 5.09 8.61
CA GLY A 272 3.02 6.44 9.12
C GLY A 272 1.53 6.72 9.33
N ARG A 273 0.64 5.72 9.19
CA ARG A 273 -0.82 5.91 9.29
C ARG A 273 -1.27 6.52 10.62
N ALA A 274 -0.74 6.02 11.74
CA ALA A 274 -1.06 6.58 13.06
C ALA A 274 -0.66 8.06 13.18
N GLN A 275 0.53 8.43 12.68
CA GLN A 275 1.00 9.82 12.70
C GLN A 275 0.17 10.72 11.80
N TYR A 276 -0.21 10.22 10.61
CA TYR A 276 -1.03 10.95 9.67
C TYR A 276 -2.43 11.25 10.25
N PHE A 277 -3.19 10.23 10.64
CA PHE A 277 -4.55 10.41 11.12
C PHE A 277 -4.65 11.09 12.49
N SER A 278 -3.69 10.88 13.41
CA SER A 278 -3.66 11.64 14.65
C SER A 278 -3.22 13.10 14.46
N GLY A 279 -2.35 13.37 13.50
CA GLY A 279 -1.89 14.72 13.17
C GLY A 279 -2.91 15.52 12.35
N HIS A 280 -3.73 14.84 11.53
CA HIS A 280 -4.74 15.43 10.66
C HIS A 280 -6.15 15.07 11.10
N GLY A 281 -6.73 15.87 11.99
CA GLY A 281 -8.09 15.68 12.46
C GLY A 281 -8.22 14.97 13.79
N ASN A 282 -7.12 14.62 14.45
CA ASN A 282 -7.08 14.05 15.81
C ASN A 282 -7.94 12.78 15.96
N TYR A 283 -7.82 11.85 15.01
CA TYR A 283 -8.53 10.59 15.07
C TYR A 283 -8.13 9.75 16.28
N LYS A 284 -9.09 9.12 16.94
CA LYS A 284 -8.83 7.99 17.83
C LYS A 284 -8.29 6.84 16.99
N ILE A 285 -7.13 6.30 17.35
CA ILE A 285 -6.54 5.18 16.63
C ILE A 285 -6.91 3.87 17.33
N PHE A 286 -7.72 3.05 16.64
CA PHE A 286 -8.02 1.69 17.05
C PHE A 286 -7.29 0.74 16.10
N ASP A 287 -6.13 0.28 16.49
CA ASP A 287 -5.29 -0.62 15.72
C ASP A 287 -5.06 -1.96 16.44
N TYR A 288 -4.21 -2.82 15.87
CA TYR A 288 -3.84 -4.10 16.48
C TYR A 288 -3.32 -3.95 17.91
N VAL A 289 -2.51 -2.93 18.19
CA VAL A 289 -1.92 -2.71 19.50
C VAL A 289 -3.00 -2.29 20.49
N TYR A 290 -3.85 -1.36 20.11
CA TYR A 290 -5.00 -0.91 20.91
C TYR A 290 -5.95 -2.08 21.23
N ALA A 291 -6.28 -2.91 20.23
CA ALA A 291 -7.17 -4.06 20.41
C ALA A 291 -6.60 -5.06 21.43
N MET A 292 -5.29 -5.31 21.39
CA MET A 292 -4.62 -6.22 22.32
C MET A 292 -4.52 -5.62 23.73
N GLU A 293 -4.16 -4.34 23.87
CA GLU A 293 -4.00 -3.67 25.16
C GLU A 293 -5.34 -3.48 25.88
N ASN A 294 -6.43 -3.30 25.16
CA ASN A 294 -7.76 -3.12 25.71
C ASN A 294 -8.59 -4.41 25.78
N GLY A 295 -8.00 -5.56 25.45
CA GLY A 295 -8.62 -6.86 25.63
C GLY A 295 -9.67 -7.26 24.60
N TYR A 296 -9.75 -6.58 23.44
CA TYR A 296 -10.58 -6.98 22.31
C TYR A 296 -10.09 -8.28 21.67
N ILE A 297 -8.77 -8.47 21.67
CA ILE A 297 -8.11 -9.71 21.27
C ILE A 297 -7.17 -10.21 22.37
N PRO A 298 -6.92 -11.54 22.46
CA PRO A 298 -5.97 -12.09 23.43
C PRO A 298 -4.55 -11.55 23.22
N GLN A 299 -3.77 -11.50 24.31
CA GLN A 299 -2.35 -11.16 24.25
C GLN A 299 -1.60 -12.13 23.34
N GLY A 300 -0.88 -11.55 22.34
CA GLY A 300 -0.13 -12.32 21.35
C GLY A 300 -0.99 -12.94 20.25
N TYR A 301 -2.30 -12.71 20.23
CA TYR A 301 -3.13 -13.07 19.08
C TYR A 301 -2.64 -12.30 17.87
N LYS A 302 -2.25 -13.00 16.83
CA LYS A 302 -1.83 -12.42 15.57
C LYS A 302 -2.06 -13.40 14.44
N VAL A 303 -2.79 -12.98 13.46
CA VAL A 303 -2.88 -13.60 12.15
C VAL A 303 -2.33 -12.60 11.14
N TRP A 304 -1.46 -13.08 10.27
CA TRP A 304 -0.85 -12.32 9.19
C TRP A 304 -0.35 -10.91 9.60
N TRP A 305 -1.06 -9.83 9.25
CA TRP A 305 -0.67 -8.44 9.57
C TRP A 305 -1.12 -7.97 10.97
N GLY A 306 -2.07 -8.66 11.59
CA GLY A 306 -2.61 -8.29 12.89
C GLY A 306 -3.77 -9.16 13.29
N TYR A 307 -5.04 -8.71 13.09
CA TYR A 307 -6.23 -9.52 13.17
C TYR A 307 -7.04 -9.41 11.86
N GLU A 308 -7.77 -10.46 11.54
CA GLU A 308 -8.53 -10.66 10.31
C GLU A 308 -9.76 -9.73 10.20
N ASP A 309 -10.28 -9.58 8.96
CA ASP A 309 -11.40 -8.69 8.65
C ASP A 309 -12.71 -9.09 9.36
N GLU A 310 -12.93 -10.38 9.67
CA GLU A 310 -14.07 -10.81 10.47
C GLU A 310 -14.15 -10.06 11.81
N LYS A 311 -13.03 -10.00 12.55
CA LYS A 311 -12.95 -9.21 13.79
C LYS A 311 -13.00 -7.71 13.55
N LEU A 312 -12.38 -7.26 12.46
CA LEU A 312 -12.40 -5.84 12.09
C LEU A 312 -13.83 -5.33 11.94
N PHE A 313 -14.69 -6.07 11.22
CA PHE A 313 -16.09 -5.68 11.06
C PHE A 313 -16.89 -5.76 12.36
N ASP A 314 -16.62 -6.72 13.22
CA ASP A 314 -17.27 -6.80 14.52
C ASP A 314 -16.88 -5.65 15.45
N PHE A 315 -15.62 -5.23 15.46
CA PHE A 315 -15.18 -4.06 16.20
C PHE A 315 -15.74 -2.77 15.58
N ALA A 316 -15.77 -2.67 14.25
CA ALA A 316 -16.37 -1.55 13.54
C ALA A 316 -17.84 -1.32 13.96
N LYS A 317 -18.64 -2.38 14.07
CA LYS A 317 -20.02 -2.27 14.55
C LYS A 317 -20.11 -1.69 15.95
N GLN A 318 -19.21 -2.12 16.86
CA GLN A 318 -19.20 -1.66 18.25
C GLN A 318 -18.81 -0.18 18.34
N GLU A 319 -17.72 0.21 17.65
CA GLU A 319 -17.22 1.59 17.68
C GLU A 319 -18.17 2.58 16.99
N ILE A 320 -18.81 2.19 15.88
CA ILE A 320 -19.82 3.02 15.23
C ILE A 320 -21.04 3.26 16.14
N LEU A 321 -21.49 2.24 16.87
CA LEU A 321 -22.58 2.40 17.83
C LEU A 321 -22.19 3.33 18.98
N ASP A 322 -20.93 3.24 19.48
CA ASP A 322 -20.43 4.18 20.49
C ASP A 322 -20.39 5.62 19.95
N LEU A 323 -19.90 5.80 18.73
CA LEU A 323 -19.87 7.11 18.05
C LEU A 323 -21.28 7.66 17.84
N ALA A 324 -22.20 6.84 17.33
CA ALA A 324 -23.59 7.23 17.07
C ALA A 324 -24.41 7.52 18.35
N SER A 325 -23.94 7.08 19.52
CA SER A 325 -24.56 7.39 20.80
C SER A 325 -24.28 8.82 21.29
N LYS A 326 -23.32 9.50 20.66
CA LYS A 326 -22.88 10.87 21.00
C LYS A 326 -23.71 11.90 20.21
N PRO A 327 -23.86 13.13 20.74
CA PRO A 327 -24.64 14.16 20.06
C PRO A 327 -23.92 14.76 18.83
N GLU A 328 -22.60 14.67 18.78
CA GLU A 328 -21.79 15.19 17.69
C GLU A 328 -21.80 14.23 16.50
N PRO A 329 -21.73 14.73 15.25
CA PRO A 329 -21.55 13.88 14.09
C PRO A 329 -20.21 13.14 14.17
N PHE A 330 -20.11 12.03 13.44
CA PHE A 330 -18.87 11.23 13.44
C PHE A 330 -18.33 11.00 12.05
N ASN A 331 -17.01 10.79 12.01
CA ASN A 331 -16.28 10.29 10.87
C ASN A 331 -15.54 9.01 11.29
N PHE A 332 -16.02 7.87 10.80
CA PHE A 332 -15.44 6.57 11.05
C PHE A 332 -14.71 6.07 9.80
N THR A 333 -13.41 5.93 9.89
CA THR A 333 -12.56 5.46 8.80
C THR A 333 -12.02 4.07 9.14
N MET A 334 -12.10 3.11 8.22
CA MET A 334 -11.54 1.78 8.42
C MET A 334 -10.79 1.27 7.20
N LEU A 335 -9.88 0.31 7.41
CA LEU A 335 -9.11 -0.35 6.37
C LEU A 335 -9.14 -1.86 6.58
N THR A 336 -9.60 -2.61 5.58
CA THR A 336 -9.52 -4.08 5.54
C THR A 336 -8.11 -4.56 5.26
N VAL A 337 -7.82 -5.84 5.48
CA VAL A 337 -6.46 -6.40 5.33
C VAL A 337 -6.41 -7.77 4.69
N ASP A 338 -7.49 -8.57 4.72
CA ASP A 338 -7.46 -9.97 4.29
C ASP A 338 -7.16 -10.13 2.79
N THR A 339 -7.46 -9.14 1.97
CA THR A 339 -7.16 -9.11 0.52
C THR A 339 -5.74 -8.65 0.19
N HIS A 340 -4.86 -8.44 1.16
CA HIS A 340 -3.47 -8.09 0.90
C HIS A 340 -2.74 -9.24 0.16
N PHE A 341 -1.87 -8.90 -0.78
CA PHE A 341 -1.09 -9.88 -1.56
C PHE A 341 0.00 -10.55 -0.68
N GLU A 342 0.55 -11.76 -0.98
CA GLU A 342 0.12 -12.67 -2.04
C GLU A 342 -1.06 -13.53 -1.59
N ASP A 343 -1.97 -13.82 -2.52
CA ASP A 343 -3.11 -14.74 -2.34
C ASP A 343 -4.10 -14.40 -1.21
N GLY A 344 -3.89 -13.34 -0.42
CA GLY A 344 -4.75 -12.95 0.68
C GLY A 344 -4.77 -13.92 1.86
N TRP A 345 -5.51 -13.55 2.91
CA TRP A 345 -5.72 -14.38 4.10
C TRP A 345 -7.07 -15.11 4.04
N VAL A 346 -7.04 -16.44 4.15
CA VAL A 346 -8.26 -17.27 4.23
C VAL A 346 -8.74 -17.31 5.68
N CYS A 347 -9.80 -16.54 6.00
CA CYS A 347 -10.45 -16.56 7.30
C CYS A 347 -11.49 -17.69 7.39
N ASP A 348 -12.09 -17.88 8.56
CA ASP A 348 -13.09 -18.94 8.79
C ASP A 348 -14.39 -18.76 7.97
N LEU A 349 -14.66 -17.54 7.48
CA LEU A 349 -15.82 -17.21 6.65
C LEU A 349 -15.61 -17.46 5.15
N CYS A 350 -14.35 -17.69 4.72
CA CYS A 350 -14.04 -17.91 3.31
C CYS A 350 -14.53 -19.24 2.82
N GLU A 351 -15.33 -19.24 1.75
CA GLU A 351 -15.82 -20.41 1.05
C GLU A 351 -14.87 -20.77 -0.11
N ASP A 352 -14.67 -22.06 -0.41
CA ASP A 352 -13.91 -22.51 -1.59
C ASP A 352 -14.82 -22.50 -2.84
N LYS A 353 -15.26 -21.31 -3.22
CA LYS A 353 -16.13 -21.06 -4.38
C LYS A 353 -15.38 -21.19 -5.69
N TYR A 354 -14.09 -20.90 -5.70
CA TYR A 354 -13.19 -20.94 -6.85
C TYR A 354 -12.04 -21.90 -6.57
N PRO A 355 -12.23 -23.23 -6.75
CA PRO A 355 -11.23 -24.24 -6.40
C PRO A 355 -9.88 -24.01 -7.06
N GLY A 356 -8.82 -23.97 -6.25
CA GLY A 356 -7.46 -23.72 -6.72
C GLY A 356 -7.12 -22.25 -7.01
N ASN A 357 -8.02 -21.33 -6.67
CA ASN A 357 -7.78 -19.90 -6.77
C ASN A 357 -8.07 -19.21 -5.42
N GLN A 358 -7.08 -19.28 -4.51
CA GLN A 358 -7.22 -18.74 -3.16
C GLN A 358 -7.59 -17.26 -3.16
N TYR A 359 -6.91 -16.44 -3.98
CA TYR A 359 -7.13 -14.99 -3.98
C TYR A 359 -8.55 -14.63 -4.42
N ALA A 360 -9.11 -15.33 -5.43
CA ALA A 360 -10.53 -15.16 -5.82
C ALA A 360 -11.50 -15.50 -4.68
N ASN A 361 -11.20 -16.54 -3.89
CA ASN A 361 -12.01 -16.91 -2.73
C ASN A 361 -11.94 -15.83 -1.64
N VAL A 362 -10.75 -15.27 -1.37
CA VAL A 362 -10.56 -14.20 -0.38
C VAL A 362 -11.24 -12.90 -0.84
N ILE A 363 -11.10 -12.50 -2.10
CA ILE A 363 -11.80 -11.34 -2.67
C ILE A 363 -13.32 -11.51 -2.54
N SER A 364 -13.84 -12.70 -2.88
CA SER A 364 -15.28 -12.98 -2.78
C SER A 364 -15.77 -13.02 -1.32
N CYS A 365 -14.91 -13.44 -0.40
CA CYS A 365 -15.18 -13.38 1.04
C CYS A 365 -15.25 -11.93 1.52
N SER A 366 -14.30 -11.10 1.13
CA SER A 366 -14.27 -9.66 1.45
C SER A 366 -15.52 -8.95 0.91
N ASP A 367 -15.90 -9.18 -0.35
CA ASP A 367 -17.14 -8.66 -0.95
C ASP A 367 -18.37 -8.98 -0.10
N LYS A 368 -18.49 -10.24 0.37
CA LYS A 368 -19.59 -10.69 1.23
C LYS A 368 -19.56 -10.01 2.59
N GLN A 369 -18.42 -9.92 3.24
CA GLN A 369 -18.28 -9.28 4.55
C GLN A 369 -18.61 -7.78 4.50
N VAL A 370 -18.13 -7.07 3.47
CA VAL A 370 -18.46 -5.66 3.24
C VAL A 370 -19.97 -5.49 3.00
N TYR A 371 -20.57 -6.37 2.20
CA TYR A 371 -22.01 -6.34 1.97
C TYR A 371 -22.79 -6.53 3.28
N GLU A 372 -22.48 -7.55 4.06
CA GLU A 372 -23.15 -7.82 5.35
C GLU A 372 -23.00 -6.65 6.34
N PHE A 373 -21.82 -6.00 6.33
CA PHE A 373 -21.56 -4.83 7.16
C PHE A 373 -22.39 -3.61 6.71
N VAL A 374 -22.43 -3.32 5.42
CA VAL A 374 -23.23 -2.21 4.87
C VAL A 374 -24.72 -2.45 5.07
N GLU A 375 -25.21 -3.68 4.86
CA GLU A 375 -26.62 -4.01 5.14
C GLU A 375 -26.96 -3.87 6.63
N TRP A 376 -26.03 -4.21 7.53
CA TRP A 376 -26.18 -3.92 8.94
C TRP A 376 -26.27 -2.39 9.20
N ILE A 377 -25.41 -1.57 8.61
CA ILE A 377 -25.46 -0.10 8.74
C ILE A 377 -26.84 0.41 8.28
N LYS A 378 -27.38 -0.09 7.18
CA LYS A 378 -28.70 0.31 6.66
C LYS A 378 -29.85 0.03 7.64
N THR A 379 -29.68 -0.87 8.59
CA THR A 379 -30.68 -1.14 9.64
C THR A 379 -30.61 -0.19 10.84
N GLN A 380 -29.57 0.67 10.92
CA GLN A 380 -29.35 1.53 12.07
C GLN A 380 -30.10 2.87 11.93
N GLU A 381 -30.54 3.44 13.06
CA GLU A 381 -31.27 4.73 13.09
C GLU A 381 -30.45 5.89 12.50
N PHE A 382 -29.12 5.85 12.65
CA PHE A 382 -28.24 6.89 12.11
C PHE A 382 -28.04 6.82 10.59
N TYR A 383 -28.45 5.73 9.92
CA TYR A 383 -28.16 5.52 8.49
C TYR A 383 -28.67 6.65 7.60
N GLU A 384 -29.89 7.15 7.85
CA GLU A 384 -30.50 8.21 7.03
C GLU A 384 -29.62 9.48 6.98
N ASN A 385 -28.89 9.74 8.06
CA ASN A 385 -27.96 10.86 8.17
C ASN A 385 -26.47 10.43 8.03
N THR A 386 -26.18 9.39 7.25
CA THR A 386 -24.82 8.86 7.08
C THR A 386 -24.51 8.69 5.61
N THR A 387 -23.36 9.20 5.17
CA THR A 387 -22.78 8.90 3.86
C THR A 387 -21.74 7.80 4.02
N ILE A 388 -21.75 6.79 3.15
CA ILE A 388 -20.79 5.68 3.17
C ILE A 388 -19.96 5.75 1.90
N VAL A 389 -18.64 5.90 2.04
CA VAL A 389 -17.66 5.83 0.95
C VAL A 389 -16.95 4.48 1.04
N ILE A 390 -16.96 3.72 -0.04
CA ILE A 390 -16.30 2.41 -0.13
C ILE A 390 -15.34 2.48 -1.31
N CYS A 391 -14.03 2.48 -1.03
CA CYS A 391 -13.01 2.60 -2.05
C CYS A 391 -11.92 1.54 -1.86
N GLY A 392 -11.48 0.93 -2.97
CA GLY A 392 -10.19 0.25 -2.98
C GLY A 392 -9.07 1.26 -2.73
N ASP A 393 -8.10 0.89 -1.94
CA ASP A 393 -6.96 1.76 -1.69
C ASP A 393 -6.05 1.84 -2.93
N HIS A 394 -5.56 0.73 -3.43
CA HIS A 394 -4.75 0.65 -4.66
C HIS A 394 -5.03 -0.65 -5.44
N ILE A 395 -4.46 -0.78 -6.63
CA ILE A 395 -4.55 -2.03 -7.40
C ILE A 395 -3.63 -3.09 -6.78
N THR A 396 -4.07 -4.36 -6.81
CA THR A 396 -3.28 -5.44 -6.22
C THR A 396 -1.90 -5.59 -6.87
N MET A 397 -0.93 -5.88 -6.04
CA MET A 397 0.42 -6.27 -6.46
C MET A 397 0.52 -7.77 -6.79
N ASP A 398 -0.56 -8.54 -6.61
CA ASP A 398 -0.59 -9.97 -6.97
C ASP A 398 -0.58 -10.16 -8.49
N SER A 399 0.62 -10.29 -9.01
CA SER A 399 0.84 -10.42 -10.44
C SER A 399 0.37 -11.76 -11.01
N ASN A 400 0.33 -12.83 -10.17
CA ASN A 400 -0.09 -14.15 -10.62
C ASN A 400 -1.60 -14.17 -10.86
N PHE A 401 -2.36 -13.53 -9.97
CA PHE A 401 -3.80 -13.38 -10.13
C PHE A 401 -4.16 -12.55 -11.37
N CYS A 402 -3.37 -11.50 -11.63
CA CYS A 402 -3.61 -10.59 -12.75
C CYS A 402 -2.99 -11.05 -14.09
N GLU A 403 -2.27 -12.18 -14.15
CA GLU A 403 -1.54 -12.62 -15.34
C GLU A 403 -2.44 -12.82 -16.57
N LYS A 404 -3.70 -13.19 -16.37
CA LYS A 404 -4.66 -13.47 -17.44
C LYS A 404 -5.48 -12.27 -17.91
N ILE A 405 -5.28 -11.10 -17.29
CA ILE A 405 -5.97 -9.88 -17.72
C ILE A 405 -5.40 -9.44 -19.08
N GLU A 406 -6.29 -9.11 -20.00
CA GLU A 406 -5.90 -8.61 -21.32
C GLU A 406 -5.04 -7.35 -21.17
N PRO A 407 -3.89 -7.25 -21.86
CA PRO A 407 -2.98 -6.12 -21.72
C PRO A 407 -3.59 -4.74 -22.08
N SER A 408 -4.69 -4.73 -22.82
CA SER A 408 -5.44 -3.52 -23.19
C SER A 408 -6.43 -3.07 -22.13
N TYR A 409 -6.71 -3.90 -21.11
CA TYR A 409 -7.60 -3.55 -20.01
C TYR A 409 -6.86 -2.68 -18.99
N GLU A 410 -7.39 -1.50 -18.72
CA GLU A 410 -6.85 -0.57 -17.74
C GLU A 410 -7.43 -0.88 -16.35
N ARG A 411 -6.59 -1.41 -15.46
CA ARG A 411 -6.97 -1.76 -14.10
C ARG A 411 -7.24 -0.52 -13.27
N LYS A 412 -8.30 -0.55 -12.46
CA LYS A 412 -8.74 0.58 -11.63
C LYS A 412 -9.20 0.10 -10.26
N THR A 413 -8.99 0.91 -9.24
CA THR A 413 -9.52 0.67 -7.90
C THR A 413 -11.04 0.79 -7.90
N PHE A 414 -11.69 0.01 -7.07
CA PHE A 414 -13.14 0.11 -6.85
C PHE A 414 -13.49 1.41 -6.11
N CYS A 415 -14.62 2.03 -6.44
CA CYS A 415 -15.16 3.15 -5.67
C CYS A 415 -16.68 3.25 -5.84
N VAL A 416 -17.38 3.41 -4.70
CA VAL A 416 -18.82 3.72 -4.66
C VAL A 416 -19.13 4.57 -3.44
N ILE A 417 -20.07 5.50 -3.60
CA ILE A 417 -20.60 6.32 -2.50
C ILE A 417 -22.08 6.00 -2.35
N LEU A 418 -22.47 5.52 -1.17
CA LEU A 418 -23.84 5.17 -0.83
C LEU A 418 -24.47 6.26 0.03
N ASN A 419 -25.78 6.42 -0.12
CA ASN A 419 -26.58 7.39 0.62
C ASN A 419 -26.00 8.83 0.55
N ALA A 420 -25.38 9.16 -0.57
CA ALA A 420 -24.88 10.51 -0.82
C ALA A 420 -26.04 11.49 -1.05
N VAL A 421 -25.82 12.75 -0.75
CA VAL A 421 -26.71 13.82 -1.20
C VAL A 421 -26.55 13.92 -2.73
N PRO A 422 -27.65 13.86 -3.50
CA PRO A 422 -27.54 13.96 -4.95
C PRO A 422 -26.82 15.24 -5.38
N ALA A 423 -25.78 15.08 -6.18
CA ALA A 423 -25.10 16.18 -6.86
C ALA A 423 -25.46 16.16 -8.35
N GLU A 424 -25.25 17.27 -9.03
CA GLU A 424 -25.34 17.30 -10.50
C GLU A 424 -24.35 16.28 -11.08
N PRO A 425 -24.71 15.52 -12.13
CA PRO A 425 -23.81 14.59 -12.75
C PRO A 425 -22.52 15.28 -13.18
N ALA A 426 -21.37 14.74 -12.79
CA ALA A 426 -20.09 15.23 -13.25
C ALA A 426 -19.98 15.05 -14.77
N GLU A 427 -19.27 15.97 -15.44
CA GLU A 427 -18.88 15.77 -16.83
C GLU A 427 -18.09 14.46 -16.98
N GLU A 428 -18.14 13.86 -18.16
CA GLU A 428 -17.35 12.66 -18.47
C GLU A 428 -15.85 13.00 -18.34
N ARG A 429 -15.18 12.40 -17.36
CA ARG A 429 -13.75 12.60 -17.11
C ARG A 429 -13.11 11.30 -16.61
N TYR A 430 -11.81 11.26 -16.65
CA TYR A 430 -11.05 10.24 -15.94
C TYR A 430 -11.08 10.54 -14.44
N PHE A 431 -11.27 9.50 -13.63
CA PHE A 431 -11.21 9.56 -12.18
C PHE A 431 -9.95 8.87 -11.67
N SER A 432 -9.39 9.40 -10.63
CA SER A 432 -8.20 8.87 -9.96
C SER A 432 -8.45 8.67 -8.46
N THR A 433 -7.51 8.05 -7.79
CA THR A 433 -7.52 7.90 -6.33
C THR A 433 -7.44 9.23 -5.57
N PHE A 434 -7.29 10.36 -6.25
CA PHE A 434 -7.37 11.70 -5.64
C PHE A 434 -8.79 12.29 -5.64
N ASP A 435 -9.73 11.69 -6.35
CA ASP A 435 -11.08 12.21 -6.58
C ASP A 435 -12.15 11.82 -5.55
N PRO A 436 -12.06 10.74 -4.73
CA PRO A 436 -13.19 10.25 -3.92
C PRO A 436 -13.82 11.27 -2.96
N ILE A 437 -13.08 12.32 -2.61
CA ILE A 437 -13.53 13.35 -1.67
C ILE A 437 -13.51 14.75 -2.31
N SER A 438 -13.07 14.89 -3.55
CA SER A 438 -12.97 16.18 -4.25
C SER A 438 -14.31 16.69 -4.79
#